data_f5f4491983732f1a81c4206376bf900f
#
_entry.id   f5f4491983732f1a81c4206376bf900f
#
_cell.length_a   1.000
_cell.length_b   1.000
_cell.length_c   1.000
_cell.angle_alpha   90.00
_cell.angle_beta   90.00
_cell.angle_gamma   90.00
#
_symmetry.space_group_name_H-M   'P 1'
#
loop_
_entity.id
_entity.type
_entity.pdbx_description
1 polymer ?
#
loop_
_entity_poly.entity_id
_entity_poly.type
_entity_poly.pdbx_seq_one_letter_code
_entity_poly.pdbx_strand_id
1 'polypeptide(L)'
;MIAARFLAAGDSALVVEYGLTIDAALIDAVQQLDRRLAAAAVPGIIETVPSFRSLMVHYDPLATSRAKLIAAIQALDIDAPIAAGAPGRRWILPVCYDANFAPDLADVATATGLTADEVTATHAATPFTVAVVGFLPGCPFMAELPATFNLSRRTTPRTRVPAGSVAVAQKLSVIYPTESPGGWHLIGNCPIPLFDARWERPALLAPADAVTFRPIDAAEHARILVAAREGAYDPRRDCAA
;
A
#
# COMPACT_ATOMS: atom_id res chain seq x y z
N MET A 1 1.30 -18.02 17.98
CA MET A 1 0.11 -17.49 17.25
C MET A 1 -0.17 -16.08 17.72
N ILE A 2 -0.33 -15.14 16.79
CA ILE A 2 -0.77 -13.79 17.09
C ILE A 2 -2.26 -13.86 17.40
N ALA A 3 -2.67 -13.45 18.62
CA ALA A 3 -4.07 -13.53 19.05
C ALA A 3 -4.93 -12.52 18.26
N ALA A 4 -5.98 -13.00 17.62
CA ALA A 4 -6.93 -12.16 16.88
C ALA A 4 -8.07 -11.69 17.81
N ARG A 5 -8.48 -10.42 17.66
CA ARG A 5 -9.71 -9.88 18.22
C ARG A 5 -10.77 -9.77 17.14
N PHE A 6 -12.01 -10.10 17.48
CA PHE A 6 -13.14 -10.03 16.55
C PHE A 6 -14.05 -8.87 16.96
N LEU A 7 -14.15 -7.85 16.11
CA LEU A 7 -14.88 -6.63 16.39
C LEU A 7 -16.02 -6.46 15.38
N ALA A 8 -17.22 -6.10 15.88
CA ALA A 8 -18.32 -5.79 15.00
C ALA A 8 -18.10 -4.43 14.31
N ALA A 9 -18.36 -4.37 13.02
CA ALA A 9 -18.41 -3.13 12.25
C ALA A 9 -19.79 -2.99 11.59
N GLY A 10 -20.74 -2.50 12.36
CA GLY A 10 -22.16 -2.51 11.96
C GLY A 10 -22.75 -3.93 11.92
N ASP A 11 -23.76 -4.11 11.05
CA ASP A 11 -24.52 -5.36 10.96
C ASP A 11 -23.99 -6.32 9.88
N SER A 12 -23.21 -5.81 8.94
CA SER A 12 -22.76 -6.52 7.75
C SER A 12 -21.23 -6.59 7.59
N ALA A 13 -20.47 -6.25 8.65
CA ALA A 13 -19.01 -6.39 8.62
C ALA A 13 -18.43 -6.87 9.96
N LEU A 14 -17.34 -7.62 9.86
CA LEU A 14 -16.52 -8.13 10.95
C LEU A 14 -15.09 -7.66 10.75
N VAL A 15 -14.46 -7.09 11.77
CA VAL A 15 -13.03 -6.79 11.76
C VAL A 15 -12.28 -7.86 12.55
N VAL A 16 -11.30 -8.47 11.92
CA VAL A 16 -10.32 -9.38 12.56
C VAL A 16 -9.05 -8.56 12.80
N GLU A 17 -8.73 -8.25 14.04
CA GLU A 17 -7.62 -7.38 14.43
C GLU A 17 -6.52 -8.17 15.13
N TYR A 18 -5.25 -7.99 14.72
CA TYR A 18 -4.10 -8.75 15.18
C TYR A 18 -3.18 -7.99 16.14
N GLY A 19 -3.50 -6.80 16.55
CA GLY A 19 -2.65 -6.07 17.48
C GLY A 19 -2.87 -4.56 17.44
N LEU A 20 -1.96 -3.81 18.07
CA LEU A 20 -2.08 -2.36 18.22
C LEU A 20 -0.98 -1.58 17.49
N THR A 21 0.05 -2.27 17.01
CA THR A 21 1.19 -1.68 16.28
C THR A 21 1.10 -1.98 14.79
N ILE A 22 1.87 -1.26 14.00
CA ILE A 22 2.10 -1.56 12.58
C ILE A 22 3.48 -2.19 12.49
N ASP A 23 3.55 -3.45 12.09
CA ASP A 23 4.79 -4.17 11.84
C ASP A 23 4.59 -5.23 10.74
N ALA A 24 5.69 -5.71 10.18
CA ALA A 24 5.68 -6.65 9.06
C ALA A 24 4.97 -7.96 9.39
N ALA A 25 5.14 -8.49 10.61
CA ALA A 25 4.52 -9.76 10.99
C ALA A 25 2.99 -9.65 11.08
N LEU A 26 2.46 -8.50 11.51
CA LEU A 26 1.02 -8.25 11.53
C LEU A 26 0.46 -8.06 10.11
N ILE A 27 1.18 -7.35 9.26
CA ILE A 27 0.82 -7.19 7.84
C ILE A 27 0.75 -8.56 7.17
N ASP A 28 1.75 -9.42 7.38
CA ASP A 28 1.79 -10.77 6.83
C ASP A 28 0.63 -11.63 7.36
N ALA A 29 0.30 -11.56 8.65
CA ALA A 29 -0.81 -12.30 9.24
C ALA A 29 -2.16 -11.89 8.62
N VAL A 30 -2.38 -10.59 8.41
CA VAL A 30 -3.58 -10.07 7.73
C VAL A 30 -3.67 -10.59 6.31
N GLN A 31 -2.59 -10.50 5.54
CA GLN A 31 -2.55 -10.96 4.15
C GLN A 31 -2.70 -12.49 4.03
N GLN A 32 -2.17 -13.24 5.00
CA GLN A 32 -2.38 -14.69 5.06
C GLN A 32 -3.84 -15.02 5.33
N LEU A 33 -4.49 -14.36 6.30
CA LEU A 33 -5.91 -14.57 6.56
C LEU A 33 -6.76 -14.24 5.32
N ASP A 34 -6.48 -13.13 4.65
CA ASP A 34 -7.19 -12.70 3.43
C ASP A 34 -7.12 -13.80 2.34
N ARG A 35 -5.92 -14.28 2.04
CA ARG A 35 -5.72 -15.37 1.08
C ARG A 35 -6.43 -16.67 1.48
N ARG A 36 -6.43 -17.02 2.79
CA ARG A 36 -7.10 -18.23 3.28
C ARG A 36 -8.61 -18.14 3.15
N LEU A 37 -9.19 -16.99 3.47
CA LEU A 37 -10.62 -16.77 3.30
C LEU A 37 -11.04 -16.83 1.83
N ALA A 38 -10.24 -16.25 0.94
CA ALA A 38 -10.46 -16.35 -0.50
C ALA A 38 -10.38 -17.81 -0.99
N ALA A 39 -9.39 -18.58 -0.53
CA ALA A 39 -9.24 -20.00 -0.89
C ALA A 39 -10.36 -20.89 -0.31
N ALA A 40 -10.81 -20.60 0.92
CA ALA A 40 -11.87 -21.34 1.58
C ALA A 40 -13.28 -21.05 0.99
N ALA A 41 -13.42 -19.99 0.21
CA ALA A 41 -14.68 -19.55 -0.41
C ALA A 41 -15.86 -19.57 0.60
N VAL A 42 -15.65 -19.02 1.79
CA VAL A 42 -16.63 -19.08 2.89
C VAL A 42 -17.96 -18.44 2.45
N PRO A 43 -19.09 -19.18 2.51
CA PRO A 43 -20.37 -18.69 2.03
C PRO A 43 -20.82 -17.41 2.77
N GLY A 44 -21.34 -16.46 2.01
CA GLY A 44 -21.86 -15.20 2.54
C GLY A 44 -20.81 -14.11 2.71
N ILE A 45 -19.52 -14.34 2.48
CA ILE A 45 -18.51 -13.28 2.36
C ILE A 45 -18.72 -12.57 1.03
N ILE A 46 -18.83 -11.24 1.08
CA ILE A 46 -18.97 -10.35 -0.09
C ILE A 46 -17.60 -9.85 -0.53
N GLU A 47 -16.81 -9.35 0.44
CA GLU A 47 -15.54 -8.70 0.19
C GLU A 47 -14.66 -8.77 1.44
N THR A 48 -13.36 -8.79 1.24
CA THR A 48 -12.35 -8.61 2.30
C THR A 48 -11.52 -7.39 2.01
N VAL A 49 -11.23 -6.58 3.06
CA VAL A 49 -10.43 -5.35 2.94
C VAL A 49 -9.28 -5.43 3.95
N PRO A 50 -8.07 -5.80 3.50
CA PRO A 50 -6.90 -5.82 4.36
C PRO A 50 -6.43 -4.43 4.73
N SER A 51 -5.92 -4.28 5.97
CA SER A 51 -5.24 -3.12 6.48
C SER A 51 -3.92 -3.55 7.14
N PHE A 52 -3.20 -2.62 7.80
CA PHE A 52 -1.88 -2.92 8.38
C PHE A 52 -1.90 -4.03 9.45
N ARG A 53 -2.96 -4.10 10.23
CA ARG A 53 -3.06 -5.00 11.40
C ARG A 53 -4.45 -5.61 11.56
N SER A 54 -5.31 -5.45 10.58
CA SER A 54 -6.67 -5.98 10.61
C SER A 54 -7.19 -6.31 9.22
N LEU A 55 -8.10 -7.27 9.16
CA LEU A 55 -8.88 -7.61 7.99
C LEU A 55 -10.34 -7.27 8.26
N MET A 56 -10.95 -6.42 7.44
CA MET A 56 -12.39 -6.25 7.46
C MET A 56 -13.02 -7.26 6.49
N VAL A 57 -14.03 -7.97 6.96
CA VAL A 57 -14.78 -8.97 6.21
C VAL A 57 -16.21 -8.49 6.08
N HIS A 58 -16.61 -8.07 4.89
CA HIS A 58 -18.00 -7.73 4.57
C HIS A 58 -18.77 -8.99 4.23
N TYR A 59 -19.97 -9.13 4.79
CA TYR A 59 -20.80 -10.33 4.59
C TYR A 59 -22.27 -9.99 4.42
N ASP A 60 -23.00 -10.88 3.75
CA ASP A 60 -24.46 -10.82 3.66
C ASP A 60 -25.07 -11.43 4.94
N PRO A 61 -25.74 -10.63 5.78
CA PRO A 61 -26.36 -11.12 7.02
C PRO A 61 -27.54 -12.05 6.79
N LEU A 62 -28.09 -12.11 5.56
CA LEU A 62 -29.13 -13.08 5.20
C LEU A 62 -28.54 -14.44 4.83
N ALA A 63 -27.30 -14.49 4.34
CA ALA A 63 -26.61 -15.73 3.98
C ALA A 63 -25.80 -16.34 5.13
N THR A 64 -25.20 -15.50 5.99
CA THR A 64 -24.37 -15.97 7.10
C THR A 64 -24.56 -15.06 8.34
N SER A 65 -23.87 -15.40 9.42
CA SER A 65 -23.87 -14.57 10.64
C SER A 65 -22.43 -14.33 11.13
N ARG A 66 -22.24 -13.27 11.90
CA ARG A 66 -20.95 -12.98 12.53
C ARG A 66 -20.42 -14.17 13.32
N ALA A 67 -21.27 -14.89 14.07
CA ALA A 67 -20.84 -16.04 14.85
C ALA A 67 -20.33 -17.19 13.95
N LYS A 68 -21.02 -17.45 12.84
CA LYS A 68 -20.58 -18.46 11.85
C LYS A 68 -19.27 -18.07 11.18
N LEU A 69 -19.08 -16.78 10.84
CA LEU A 69 -17.83 -16.28 10.27
C LEU A 69 -16.66 -16.41 11.25
N ILE A 70 -16.86 -16.04 12.53
CA ILE A 70 -15.84 -16.20 13.57
C ILE A 70 -15.44 -17.68 13.69
N ALA A 71 -16.41 -18.59 13.75
CA ALA A 71 -16.15 -20.03 13.82
C ALA A 71 -15.40 -20.53 12.57
N ALA A 72 -15.79 -20.08 11.37
CA ALA A 72 -15.09 -20.42 10.14
C ALA A 72 -13.65 -19.93 10.12
N ILE A 73 -13.40 -18.66 10.54
CA ILE A 73 -12.05 -18.09 10.62
C ILE A 73 -11.19 -18.83 11.64
N GLN A 74 -11.75 -19.18 12.79
CA GLN A 74 -11.03 -19.93 13.83
C GLN A 74 -10.73 -21.39 13.45
N ALA A 75 -11.53 -21.96 12.53
CA ALA A 75 -11.33 -23.29 11.99
C ALA A 75 -10.30 -23.33 10.86
N LEU A 76 -9.87 -22.19 10.32
CA LEU A 76 -8.82 -22.15 9.30
C LEU A 76 -7.49 -22.60 9.93
N ASP A 77 -6.87 -23.59 9.31
CA ASP A 77 -5.52 -24.01 9.68
C ASP A 77 -4.52 -22.94 9.20
N ILE A 78 -4.03 -22.14 10.15
CA ILE A 78 -3.10 -21.03 9.88
C ILE A 78 -1.73 -21.55 9.44
N ASP A 79 -1.37 -22.76 9.82
CA ASP A 79 -0.07 -23.39 9.51
C ASP A 79 -0.12 -24.24 8.24
N ALA A 80 -1.30 -24.55 7.74
CA ALA A 80 -1.43 -25.30 6.47
C ALA A 80 -0.75 -24.52 5.33
N PRO A 81 -0.02 -25.18 4.44
CA PRO A 81 0.49 -24.54 3.23
C PRO A 81 -0.70 -23.94 2.46
N ILE A 82 -0.74 -22.64 2.30
CA ILE A 82 -1.67 -22.04 1.34
C ILE A 82 -1.19 -22.54 -0.01
N ALA A 83 -2.06 -23.28 -0.74
CA ALA A 83 -1.79 -23.54 -2.14
C ALA A 83 -1.39 -22.18 -2.73
N ALA A 84 -0.17 -22.10 -3.25
CA ALA A 84 0.47 -20.84 -3.58
C ALA A 84 -0.48 -19.99 -4.43
N GLY A 85 -1.20 -19.09 -3.78
CA GLY A 85 -1.75 -17.94 -4.47
C GLY A 85 -0.55 -17.29 -5.15
N ALA A 86 -0.69 -16.79 -6.35
CA ALA A 86 0.42 -16.18 -7.05
C ALA A 86 1.10 -15.20 -6.08
N PRO A 87 2.43 -15.29 -5.90
CA PRO A 87 3.15 -14.32 -5.08
C PRO A 87 2.75 -12.94 -5.58
N GLY A 88 2.68 -11.95 -4.66
CA GLY A 88 2.42 -10.57 -5.06
C GLY A 88 3.33 -10.22 -6.24
N ARG A 89 2.83 -9.43 -7.16
CA ARG A 89 3.61 -9.00 -8.32
C ARG A 89 4.82 -8.20 -7.84
N ARG A 90 5.84 -8.18 -8.66
CA ARG A 90 7.03 -7.35 -8.40
C ARG A 90 7.01 -6.16 -9.35
N TRP A 91 7.31 -4.98 -8.80
CA TRP A 91 7.25 -3.73 -9.53
C TRP A 91 8.52 -2.91 -9.33
N ILE A 92 9.01 -2.29 -10.39
CA ILE A 92 10.08 -1.29 -10.37
C ILE A 92 9.50 0.03 -10.85
N LEU A 93 9.15 0.92 -9.92
CA LEU A 93 8.45 2.16 -10.25
C LEU A 93 9.44 3.31 -10.43
N PRO A 94 9.34 4.10 -11.53
CA PRO A 94 10.21 5.26 -11.74
C PRO A 94 9.82 6.40 -10.80
N VAL A 95 10.79 7.03 -10.14
CA VAL A 95 10.57 8.18 -9.24
C VAL A 95 11.63 9.24 -9.47
N CYS A 96 11.18 10.47 -9.72
CA CYS A 96 12.03 11.65 -9.76
C CYS A 96 12.09 12.29 -8.36
N TYR A 97 13.31 12.46 -7.84
CA TYR A 97 13.57 13.07 -6.52
C TYR A 97 14.11 14.51 -6.62
N ASP A 98 14.08 15.12 -7.82
CA ASP A 98 14.54 16.49 -8.01
C ASP A 98 13.74 17.47 -7.16
N ALA A 99 14.34 18.58 -6.77
CA ALA A 99 13.78 19.56 -5.83
C ALA A 99 12.36 20.05 -6.18
N ASN A 100 12.04 20.14 -7.48
CA ASN A 100 10.71 20.53 -7.95
C ASN A 100 9.62 19.51 -7.60
N PHE A 101 10.00 18.25 -7.38
CA PHE A 101 9.10 17.13 -7.05
C PHE A 101 9.20 16.71 -5.59
N ALA A 102 10.26 17.15 -4.88
CA ALA A 102 10.61 16.72 -3.53
C ALA A 102 10.71 17.91 -2.55
N PRO A 103 9.63 18.70 -2.36
CA PRO A 103 9.69 19.93 -1.57
C PRO A 103 10.04 19.73 -0.09
N ASP A 104 9.90 18.52 0.45
CA ASP A 104 10.21 18.21 1.85
C ASP A 104 11.48 17.36 2.02
N LEU A 105 12.23 17.11 0.95
CA LEU A 105 13.41 16.23 1.01
C LEU A 105 14.47 16.74 2.00
N ALA A 106 14.70 18.06 2.04
CA ALA A 106 15.63 18.69 2.98
C ALA A 106 15.15 18.56 4.45
N ASP A 107 13.84 18.70 4.69
CA ASP A 107 13.26 18.54 6.03
C ASP A 107 13.37 17.07 6.49
N VAL A 108 13.12 16.11 5.59
CA VAL A 108 13.29 14.68 5.86
C VAL A 108 14.75 14.34 6.14
N ALA A 109 15.69 14.89 5.36
CA ALA A 109 17.13 14.72 5.58
C ALA A 109 17.54 15.19 6.97
N THR A 110 17.11 16.41 7.35
CA THR A 110 17.35 16.97 8.69
C THR A 110 16.77 16.08 9.80
N ALA A 111 15.52 15.64 9.65
CA ALA A 111 14.83 14.86 10.67
C ALA A 111 15.35 13.42 10.83
N THR A 112 15.89 12.84 9.76
CA THR A 112 16.51 11.50 9.77
C THR A 112 17.98 11.51 10.15
N GLY A 113 18.65 12.68 10.11
CA GLY A 113 20.09 12.81 10.27
C GLY A 113 20.90 12.33 9.05
N LEU A 114 20.26 12.23 7.89
CA LEU A 114 20.84 11.80 6.62
C LEU A 114 21.03 13.02 5.69
N THR A 115 21.86 12.86 4.67
CA THR A 115 21.88 13.78 3.54
C THR A 115 20.67 13.53 2.61
N ALA A 116 20.32 14.48 1.75
CA ALA A 116 19.26 14.30 0.76
C ALA A 116 19.51 13.10 -0.17
N ASP A 117 20.77 12.91 -0.58
CA ASP A 117 21.18 11.78 -1.41
C ASP A 117 21.03 10.44 -0.68
N GLU A 118 21.36 10.39 0.62
CA GLU A 118 21.18 9.19 1.44
C GLU A 118 19.71 8.87 1.67
N VAL A 119 18.85 9.89 1.87
CA VAL A 119 17.40 9.71 1.94
C VAL A 119 16.87 9.08 0.64
N THR A 120 17.25 9.65 -0.50
CA THR A 120 16.85 9.17 -1.82
C THR A 120 17.34 7.75 -2.07
N ALA A 121 18.62 7.48 -1.82
CA ALA A 121 19.22 6.16 -2.00
C ALA A 121 18.56 5.11 -1.09
N THR A 122 18.32 5.44 0.18
CA THR A 122 17.66 4.54 1.13
C THR A 122 16.24 4.24 0.70
N HIS A 123 15.47 5.27 0.32
CA HIS A 123 14.09 5.08 -0.16
C HIS A 123 14.07 4.20 -1.42
N ALA A 124 14.92 4.48 -2.41
CA ALA A 124 14.96 3.74 -3.66
C ALA A 124 15.38 2.28 -3.48
N ALA A 125 16.35 2.01 -2.59
CA ALA A 125 16.88 0.67 -2.34
C ALA A 125 16.00 -0.19 -1.41
N THR A 126 15.03 0.42 -0.70
CA THR A 126 14.16 -0.31 0.22
C THR A 126 13.22 -1.24 -0.56
N PRO A 127 13.21 -2.55 -0.26
CA PRO A 127 12.23 -3.48 -0.82
C PRO A 127 10.91 -3.32 -0.05
N PHE A 128 9.96 -2.59 -0.63
CA PHE A 128 8.66 -2.38 -0.02
C PHE A 128 7.70 -3.54 -0.30
N THR A 129 6.78 -3.78 0.64
CA THR A 129 5.56 -4.56 0.42
C THR A 129 4.35 -3.64 0.52
N VAL A 130 3.44 -3.73 -0.43
CA VAL A 130 2.15 -3.04 -0.35
C VAL A 130 1.33 -3.68 0.77
N ALA A 131 1.18 -2.94 1.88
CA ALA A 131 0.42 -3.42 3.04
C ALA A 131 -1.09 -3.24 2.83
N VAL A 132 -1.48 -2.12 2.24
CA VAL A 132 -2.88 -1.76 2.00
C VAL A 132 -2.99 -0.82 0.80
N VAL A 133 -4.12 -0.90 0.09
CA VAL A 133 -4.53 0.09 -0.90
C VAL A 133 -5.79 0.77 -0.39
N GLY A 134 -5.76 2.10 -0.17
CA GLY A 134 -6.88 2.80 0.46
C GLY A 134 -6.68 4.31 0.52
N PHE A 135 -7.54 5.02 1.24
CA PHE A 135 -7.62 6.48 1.29
C PHE A 135 -8.10 7.11 -0.04
N LEU A 136 -7.46 6.76 -1.14
CA LEU A 136 -7.85 7.13 -2.51
C LEU A 136 -7.82 5.86 -3.37
N PRO A 137 -8.62 5.79 -4.45
CA PRO A 137 -8.53 4.69 -5.40
C PRO A 137 -7.11 4.49 -5.92
N GLY A 138 -6.55 3.29 -5.69
CA GLY A 138 -5.20 2.93 -6.13
C GLY A 138 -4.05 3.52 -5.31
N CYS A 139 -4.30 4.14 -4.14
CA CYS A 139 -3.22 4.67 -3.29
C CYS A 139 -2.57 3.55 -2.47
N PRO A 140 -1.31 3.17 -2.76
CA PRO A 140 -0.61 2.13 -2.02
C PRO A 140 0.02 2.70 -0.76
N PHE A 141 -0.17 2.02 0.36
CA PHE A 141 0.63 2.20 1.55
C PHE A 141 1.65 1.08 1.63
N MET A 142 2.91 1.43 1.56
CA MET A 142 4.03 0.49 1.43
C MET A 142 4.88 0.49 2.70
N ALA A 143 5.17 -0.68 3.21
CA ALA A 143 6.03 -0.91 4.37
C ALA A 143 7.31 -1.65 3.92
N GLU A 144 8.42 -1.48 4.55
CA GLU A 144 8.68 -0.63 5.69
C GLU A 144 10.06 0.05 5.49
N LEU A 145 10.11 1.34 5.71
CA LEU A 145 11.38 2.08 5.75
C LEU A 145 12.15 1.81 7.06
N PRO A 146 13.46 2.01 7.10
CA PRO A 146 14.27 1.95 8.31
C PRO A 146 13.71 2.82 9.45
N ALA A 147 14.04 2.47 10.70
CA ALA A 147 13.55 3.15 11.90
C ALA A 147 13.85 4.66 11.92
N THR A 148 14.92 5.13 11.26
CA THR A 148 15.24 6.55 11.08
C THR A 148 14.13 7.33 10.38
N PHE A 149 13.31 6.67 9.55
CA PHE A 149 12.16 7.27 8.87
C PHE A 149 10.87 7.25 9.70
N ASN A 150 10.94 7.01 11.01
CA ASN A 150 9.76 7.11 11.87
C ASN A 150 9.34 8.56 12.12
N LEU A 151 9.10 9.28 11.04
CA LEU A 151 8.72 10.69 11.05
C LEU A 151 7.23 10.84 11.30
N SER A 152 6.85 11.76 12.18
CA SER A 152 5.45 12.15 12.33
C SER A 152 4.95 12.80 11.05
N ARG A 153 3.64 12.71 10.80
CA ARG A 153 3.00 13.50 9.75
C ARG A 153 3.21 14.99 10.02
N ARG A 154 3.15 15.81 8.99
CA ARG A 154 3.22 17.26 9.11
C ARG A 154 2.12 17.78 10.03
N THR A 155 2.46 18.71 10.89
CA THR A 155 1.50 19.38 11.81
C THR A 155 0.46 20.20 11.04
N THR A 156 0.86 20.76 9.89
CA THR A 156 -0.03 21.46 8.96
C THR A 156 -0.10 20.69 7.65
N PRO A 157 -1.18 19.91 7.41
CA PRO A 157 -1.38 19.20 6.15
C PRO A 157 -1.49 20.17 4.97
N ARG A 158 -1.02 19.76 3.80
CA ARG A 158 -1.28 20.48 2.55
C ARG A 158 -2.72 20.29 2.12
N THR A 159 -3.33 21.35 1.62
CA THR A 159 -4.65 21.28 0.97
C THR A 159 -4.58 20.64 -0.41
N ARG A 160 -3.41 20.68 -1.05
CA ARG A 160 -3.13 20.14 -2.38
C ARG A 160 -1.78 19.42 -2.40
N VAL A 161 -1.82 18.12 -2.59
CA VAL A 161 -0.69 17.24 -2.90
C VAL A 161 -0.86 16.83 -4.37
N PRO A 162 0.10 17.11 -5.26
CA PRO A 162 -0.02 16.75 -6.67
C PRO A 162 -0.14 15.23 -6.89
N ALA A 163 -0.82 14.83 -7.96
CA ALA A 163 -0.83 13.44 -8.40
C ALA A 163 0.60 12.94 -8.67
N GLY A 164 0.85 11.66 -8.38
CA GLY A 164 2.16 11.04 -8.50
C GLY A 164 3.11 11.34 -7.34
N SER A 165 2.77 12.26 -6.40
CA SER A 165 3.66 12.56 -5.27
C SER A 165 3.99 11.32 -4.46
N VAL A 166 5.28 11.06 -4.30
CA VAL A 166 5.83 10.03 -3.40
C VAL A 166 6.11 10.68 -2.05
N ALA A 167 5.57 10.08 -0.99
CA ALA A 167 5.66 10.69 0.33
C ALA A 167 5.93 9.66 1.43
N VAL A 168 6.56 10.13 2.52
CA VAL A 168 6.94 9.29 3.65
C VAL A 168 6.39 9.84 4.97
N ALA A 169 5.99 8.94 5.86
CA ALA A 169 5.69 9.18 7.27
C ALA A 169 5.63 7.84 8.02
N GLN A 170 5.98 7.81 9.32
CA GLN A 170 5.80 6.65 10.20
C GLN A 170 6.40 5.35 9.63
N LYS A 171 7.57 5.42 9.00
CA LYS A 171 8.28 4.33 8.30
C LYS A 171 7.55 3.78 7.06
N LEU A 172 6.52 4.44 6.59
CA LEU A 172 5.76 4.04 5.42
C LEU A 172 6.06 4.96 4.24
N SER A 173 5.88 4.44 3.04
CA SER A 173 5.87 5.20 1.79
C SER A 173 4.51 5.08 1.11
N VAL A 174 4.06 6.17 0.47
CA VAL A 174 2.83 6.21 -0.32
C VAL A 174 3.08 6.90 -1.66
N ILE A 175 2.26 6.60 -2.65
CA ILE A 175 2.18 7.38 -3.87
C ILE A 175 0.74 7.88 -4.00
N TYR A 176 0.56 9.19 -4.12
CA TYR A 176 -0.76 9.80 -4.31
C TYR A 176 -1.24 9.59 -5.76
N PRO A 177 -2.25 8.76 -6.02
CA PRO A 177 -2.67 8.48 -7.41
C PRO A 177 -3.36 9.65 -8.09
N THR A 178 -3.92 10.56 -7.30
CA THR A 178 -4.58 11.78 -7.77
C THR A 178 -4.33 12.93 -6.82
N GLU A 179 -4.57 14.17 -7.26
CA GLU A 179 -4.46 15.34 -6.39
C GLU A 179 -5.43 15.23 -5.20
N SER A 180 -4.92 15.48 -4.00
CA SER A 180 -5.72 15.42 -2.77
C SER A 180 -5.07 16.22 -1.63
N PRO A 181 -5.78 16.50 -0.54
CA PRO A 181 -5.13 16.93 0.70
C PRO A 181 -4.21 15.84 1.26
N GLY A 182 -3.14 16.23 1.98
CA GLY A 182 -2.25 15.25 2.61
C GLY A 182 -1.24 15.87 3.57
N GLY A 183 -0.88 15.11 4.62
CA GLY A 183 0.04 15.55 5.67
C GLY A 183 1.37 14.78 5.70
N TRP A 184 1.72 14.07 4.64
CA TRP A 184 2.98 13.34 4.54
C TRP A 184 4.08 14.20 3.92
N HIS A 185 5.33 13.84 4.15
CA HIS A 185 6.50 14.55 3.61
C HIS A 185 6.76 14.11 2.18
N LEU A 186 6.66 15.05 1.23
CA LEU A 186 6.83 14.78 -0.19
C LEU A 186 8.33 14.73 -0.54
N ILE A 187 8.78 13.58 -1.01
CA ILE A 187 10.20 13.33 -1.34
C ILE A 187 10.45 13.02 -2.81
N GLY A 188 9.42 12.98 -3.65
CA GLY A 188 9.56 12.69 -5.07
C GLY A 188 8.23 12.65 -5.81
N ASN A 189 8.29 12.31 -7.09
CA ASN A 189 7.10 12.11 -7.92
C ASN A 189 7.28 10.93 -8.89
N CYS A 190 6.26 10.09 -8.96
CA CYS A 190 6.12 8.97 -9.85
C CYS A 190 5.22 9.35 -11.04
N PRO A 191 5.69 9.33 -12.29
CA PRO A 191 4.96 9.85 -13.44
C PRO A 191 3.89 8.93 -14.02
N ILE A 192 3.72 7.73 -13.45
CA ILE A 192 2.80 6.73 -13.99
C ILE A 192 1.44 6.75 -13.29
N PRO A 193 0.34 6.41 -13.99
CA PRO A 193 -0.96 6.25 -13.37
C PRO A 193 -0.98 5.00 -12.48
N LEU A 194 -1.52 5.13 -11.26
CA LEU A 194 -1.71 4.01 -10.34
C LEU A 194 -3.15 3.49 -10.33
N PHE A 195 -4.05 4.22 -10.96
CA PHE A 195 -5.46 3.86 -11.03
C PHE A 195 -6.08 4.36 -12.34
N ASP A 196 -6.82 3.48 -13.01
CA ASP A 196 -7.68 3.83 -14.12
C ASP A 196 -8.90 2.91 -14.10
N ALA A 197 -10.10 3.51 -13.98
CA ALA A 197 -11.36 2.75 -13.94
C ALA A 197 -11.66 1.95 -15.23
N ARG A 198 -10.98 2.26 -16.34
CA ARG A 198 -11.10 1.54 -17.62
C ARG A 198 -10.31 0.24 -17.65
N TRP A 199 -9.37 0.07 -16.73
CA TRP A 199 -8.59 -1.17 -16.65
C TRP A 199 -9.42 -2.32 -16.10
N GLU A 200 -9.17 -3.53 -16.56
CA GLU A 200 -9.78 -4.74 -16.01
C GLU A 200 -9.58 -4.86 -14.48
N ARG A 201 -8.38 -4.51 -14.02
CA ARG A 201 -8.06 -4.29 -12.61
C ARG A 201 -7.75 -2.81 -12.44
N PRO A 202 -8.67 -2.00 -11.91
CA PRO A 202 -8.53 -0.55 -11.87
C PRO A 202 -7.28 -0.04 -11.14
N ALA A 203 -6.90 -0.66 -10.02
CA ALA A 203 -5.66 -0.36 -9.33
C ALA A 203 -4.48 -1.09 -9.97
N LEU A 204 -3.35 -0.40 -10.13
CA LEU A 204 -2.09 -0.98 -10.61
C LEU A 204 -1.52 -1.96 -9.59
N LEU A 205 -1.44 -1.52 -8.36
CA LEU A 205 -0.86 -2.25 -7.23
C LEU A 205 -1.96 -2.90 -6.39
N ALA A 206 -1.62 -4.03 -5.77
CA ALA A 206 -2.48 -4.75 -4.85
C ALA A 206 -1.73 -5.06 -3.53
N PRO A 207 -2.44 -5.33 -2.43
CA PRO A 207 -1.81 -5.84 -1.21
C PRO A 207 -0.94 -7.06 -1.51
N ALA A 208 0.18 -7.19 -0.80
CA ALA A 208 1.25 -8.17 -1.00
C ALA A 208 2.14 -7.98 -2.23
N ASP A 209 1.89 -6.99 -3.10
CA ASP A 209 2.83 -6.66 -4.16
C ASP A 209 4.16 -6.15 -3.58
N ALA A 210 5.27 -6.56 -4.20
CA ALA A 210 6.60 -6.05 -3.89
C ALA A 210 6.94 -4.86 -4.80
N VAL A 211 7.43 -3.78 -4.21
CA VAL A 211 7.77 -2.55 -4.94
C VAL A 211 9.19 -2.12 -4.61
N THR A 212 9.96 -1.81 -5.64
CA THR A 212 11.22 -1.05 -5.54
C THR A 212 11.12 0.19 -6.41
N PHE A 213 11.95 1.19 -6.11
CA PHE A 213 11.94 2.43 -6.89
C PHE A 213 13.20 2.56 -7.72
N ARG A 214 13.05 3.05 -8.94
CA ARG A 214 14.14 3.42 -9.82
C ARG A 214 14.22 4.94 -9.91
N PRO A 215 15.29 5.55 -9.39
CA PRO A 215 15.51 6.99 -9.54
C PRO A 215 15.59 7.37 -11.03
N ILE A 216 14.93 8.46 -11.39
CA ILE A 216 14.95 9.07 -12.73
C ILE A 216 15.14 10.57 -12.60
N ASP A 217 15.64 11.21 -13.65
CA ASP A 217 15.75 12.66 -13.73
C ASP A 217 14.43 13.32 -14.23
N ALA A 218 14.37 14.66 -14.20
CA ALA A 218 13.20 15.41 -14.62
C ALA A 218 12.87 15.23 -16.12
N ALA A 219 13.88 15.02 -16.96
CA ALA A 219 13.67 14.81 -18.39
C ALA A 219 13.01 13.45 -18.66
N GLU A 220 13.50 12.40 -18.03
CA GLU A 220 12.89 11.08 -18.09
C GLU A 220 11.48 11.07 -17.48
N HIS A 221 11.28 11.75 -16.34
CA HIS A 221 9.96 11.92 -15.74
C HIS A 221 8.97 12.53 -16.72
N ALA A 222 9.33 13.64 -17.37
CA ALA A 222 8.46 14.30 -18.35
C ALA A 222 8.15 13.39 -19.55
N ARG A 223 9.14 12.65 -20.05
CA ARG A 223 8.98 11.70 -21.15
C ARG A 223 8.01 10.56 -20.79
N ILE A 224 8.17 9.96 -19.60
CA ILE A 224 7.29 8.87 -19.15
C ILE A 224 5.86 9.40 -18.93
N LEU A 225 5.71 10.59 -18.33
CA LEU A 225 4.41 11.20 -18.07
C LEU A 225 3.62 11.43 -19.37
N VAL A 226 4.27 11.92 -20.42
CA VAL A 226 3.65 12.11 -21.73
C VAL A 226 3.28 10.76 -22.34
N ALA A 227 4.23 9.83 -22.39
CA ALA A 227 4.02 8.51 -22.98
C ALA A 227 2.90 7.72 -22.26
N ALA A 228 2.78 7.86 -20.94
CA ALA A 228 1.70 7.23 -20.17
C ALA A 228 0.32 7.83 -20.50
N ARG A 229 0.25 9.15 -20.69
CA ARG A 229 -0.99 9.83 -21.11
C ARG A 229 -1.43 9.45 -22.51
N GLU A 230 -0.49 9.21 -23.40
CA GLU A 230 -0.72 8.81 -24.79
C GLU A 230 -0.93 7.30 -24.95
N GLY A 231 -0.80 6.51 -23.87
CA GLY A 231 -0.91 5.05 -23.89
C GLY A 231 0.29 4.33 -24.50
N ALA A 232 1.38 5.04 -24.77
CA ALA A 232 2.63 4.48 -25.28
C ALA A 232 3.48 3.82 -24.16
N TYR A 233 3.27 4.21 -22.90
CA TYR A 233 3.88 3.61 -21.72
C TYR A 233 2.79 2.89 -20.92
N ASP A 234 2.89 1.56 -20.84
CA ASP A 234 1.98 0.73 -20.03
C ASP A 234 2.69 0.30 -18.74
N PRO A 235 2.30 0.83 -17.56
CA PRO A 235 2.94 0.47 -16.31
C PRO A 235 2.96 -1.04 -16.03
N ARG A 236 1.96 -1.78 -16.50
CA ARG A 236 1.88 -3.24 -16.30
C ARG A 236 2.92 -4.03 -17.05
N ARG A 237 3.36 -3.50 -18.19
CA ARG A 237 4.44 -4.06 -19.01
C ARG A 237 5.78 -3.48 -18.63
N ASP A 238 5.85 -2.15 -18.44
CA ASP A 238 7.10 -1.40 -18.40
C ASP A 238 7.67 -1.29 -16.97
N CYS A 239 6.85 -1.59 -15.93
CA CYS A 239 7.26 -1.59 -14.52
C CYS A 239 7.17 -2.96 -13.86
N ALA A 240 6.66 -3.99 -14.53
CA ALA A 240 6.68 -5.36 -14.00
C ALA A 240 8.12 -5.90 -13.98
N ALA A 241 8.50 -6.62 -12.87
CA ALA A 241 9.83 -7.17 -12.63
C ALA A 241 9.81 -8.70 -12.49
#